data_580628474211d2408b53058a5f9817ef
#
_entry.id   580628474211d2408b53058a5f9817ef
#
_cell.length_a   1.000
_cell.length_b   1.000
_cell.length_c   1.000
_cell.angle_alpha   90.00
_cell.angle_beta   90.00
_cell.angle_gamma   90.00
#
_symmetry.space_group_name_H-M   'P 1'
#
loop_
_entity.id
_entity.type
_entity.pdbx_description
1 polymer ?
#
loop_
_entity_poly.entity_id
_entity_poly.type
_entity_poly.pdbx_seq_one_letter_code
_entity_poly.pdbx_strand_id
1 'polypeptide(L)'
;TVAQEELKGCDAKAFALEQQIEYATVQGNQKRIDGLKRALAAIEDECSEEDLREKLQAEVEQKAQKVKARELELAEAQTSGSSDKIEKKRRKLDEAQQEWLDAKRELEWNYGQ
;
A
#
# COMPACT_ATOMS: atom_id res chain seq x y z
N THR A 1 -14.66 23.16 -1.52
CA THR A 1 -13.48 22.29 -1.28
C THR A 1 -13.90 20.89 -0.92
N VAL A 2 -13.23 19.91 -1.50
CA VAL A 2 -13.49 18.51 -1.23
C VAL A 2 -12.71 18.09 0.02
N ALA A 3 -13.40 17.42 0.95
CA ALA A 3 -12.73 16.88 2.14
C ALA A 3 -11.77 15.76 1.76
N GLN A 4 -10.69 15.60 2.52
CA GLN A 4 -9.68 14.58 2.24
C GLN A 4 -10.28 13.18 2.12
N GLU A 5 -11.21 12.83 2.97
CA GLU A 5 -11.83 11.51 2.97
C GLU A 5 -12.72 11.24 1.75
N GLU A 6 -13.01 12.28 0.96
CA GLU A 6 -13.79 12.12 -0.26
C GLU A 6 -12.91 11.90 -1.48
N LEU A 7 -11.61 12.14 -1.35
CA LEU A 7 -10.69 11.99 -2.47
C LEU A 7 -10.30 10.53 -2.64
N LYS A 8 -10.31 10.07 -3.88
CA LYS A 8 -9.99 8.69 -4.22
C LYS A 8 -9.14 8.63 -5.48
N GLY A 9 -8.43 7.52 -5.65
CA GLY A 9 -7.67 7.26 -6.85
C GLY A 9 -6.58 8.28 -7.11
N CYS A 10 -6.47 8.73 -8.34
CA CYS A 10 -5.43 9.68 -8.75
C CYS A 10 -5.52 10.99 -7.98
N ASP A 11 -6.73 11.46 -7.68
CA ASP A 11 -6.92 12.69 -6.91
C ASP A 11 -6.36 12.56 -5.51
N ALA A 12 -6.55 11.42 -4.87
CA ALA A 12 -6.01 11.18 -3.54
C ALA A 12 -4.49 11.16 -3.56
N LYS A 13 -3.89 10.58 -4.61
CA LYS A 13 -2.44 10.55 -4.75
C LYS A 13 -1.87 11.97 -4.90
N ALA A 14 -2.52 12.78 -5.72
CA ALA A 14 -2.10 14.17 -5.92
C ALA A 14 -2.22 14.95 -4.62
N PHE A 15 -3.32 14.79 -3.90
CA PHE A 15 -3.55 15.46 -2.64
C PHE A 15 -2.47 15.12 -1.61
N ALA A 16 -2.12 13.84 -1.50
CA ALA A 16 -1.10 13.40 -0.56
C ALA A 16 0.25 14.07 -0.85
N LEU A 17 0.61 14.19 -2.14
CA LEU A 17 1.85 14.87 -2.53
C LEU A 17 1.79 16.36 -2.22
N GLU A 18 0.65 17.00 -2.44
CA GLU A 18 0.48 18.41 -2.11
C GLU A 18 0.67 18.66 -0.61
N GLN A 19 0.14 17.76 0.23
CA GLN A 19 0.32 17.87 1.67
C GLN A 19 1.79 17.72 2.07
N GLN A 20 2.50 16.80 1.44
CA GLN A 20 3.92 16.62 1.69
C GLN A 20 4.73 17.84 1.26
N ILE A 21 4.35 18.47 0.13
CA ILE A 21 5.01 19.70 -0.34
C ILE A 21 4.82 20.82 0.67
N GLU A 22 3.62 20.97 1.21
CA GLU A 22 3.35 21.97 2.23
C GLU A 22 4.25 21.78 3.45
N TYR A 23 4.33 20.53 3.92
CA TYR A 23 5.16 20.22 5.06
C TYR A 23 6.64 20.49 4.80
N ALA A 24 7.14 20.08 3.62
CA ALA A 24 8.52 20.30 3.25
C ALA A 24 8.83 21.80 3.09
N THR A 25 7.83 22.58 2.64
CA THR A 25 7.96 24.02 2.52
C THR A 25 8.13 24.68 3.88
N VAL A 26 7.34 24.25 4.86
CA VAL A 26 7.46 24.76 6.23
C VAL A 26 8.85 24.45 6.79
N GLN A 27 9.40 23.29 6.46
CA GLN A 27 10.73 22.91 6.93
C GLN A 27 11.87 23.49 6.12
N GLY A 28 11.58 24.12 4.99
CA GLY A 28 12.60 24.73 4.16
C GLY A 28 13.48 23.75 3.40
N ASN A 29 12.99 22.51 3.18
CA ASN A 29 13.76 21.48 2.50
C ASN A 29 13.53 21.55 0.99
N GLN A 30 14.28 22.42 0.32
CA GLN A 30 14.11 22.70 -1.10
C GLN A 30 14.30 21.47 -1.98
N LYS A 31 15.27 20.64 -1.66
CA LYS A 31 15.53 19.42 -2.44
C LYS A 31 14.32 18.48 -2.41
N ARG A 32 13.72 18.31 -1.24
CA ARG A 32 12.53 17.49 -1.09
C ARG A 32 11.34 18.10 -1.83
N ILE A 33 11.18 19.42 -1.73
CA ILE A 33 10.11 20.13 -2.44
C ILE A 33 10.22 19.88 -3.93
N ASP A 34 11.40 20.01 -4.49
CA ASP A 34 11.61 19.81 -5.94
C ASP A 34 11.28 18.38 -6.37
N GLY A 35 11.70 17.39 -5.58
CA GLY A 35 11.36 15.98 -5.86
C GLY A 35 9.87 15.71 -5.80
N LEU A 36 9.21 16.25 -4.79
CA LEU A 36 7.76 16.09 -4.62
C LEU A 36 6.98 16.77 -5.74
N LYS A 37 7.43 17.95 -6.19
CA LYS A 37 6.79 18.65 -7.31
C LYS A 37 6.91 17.86 -8.60
N ARG A 38 8.06 17.22 -8.84
CA ARG A 38 8.20 16.34 -10.01
C ARG A 38 7.26 15.16 -9.93
N ALA A 39 7.13 14.56 -8.74
CA ALA A 39 6.21 13.44 -8.55
C ALA A 39 4.77 13.87 -8.77
N LEU A 40 4.39 15.04 -8.28
CA LEU A 40 3.04 15.58 -8.49
C LEU A 40 2.76 15.80 -9.96
N ALA A 41 3.70 16.39 -10.69
CA ALA A 41 3.55 16.61 -12.13
C ALA A 41 3.36 15.28 -12.86
N ALA A 42 4.11 14.24 -12.47
CA ALA A 42 3.95 12.91 -13.07
C ALA A 42 2.57 12.33 -12.82
N ILE A 43 2.02 12.53 -11.62
CA ILE A 43 0.67 12.07 -11.33
C ILE A 43 -0.35 12.82 -12.18
N GLU A 44 -0.22 14.15 -12.29
CA GLU A 44 -1.15 14.95 -13.08
C GLU A 44 -1.12 14.60 -14.56
N ASP A 45 0.06 14.28 -15.08
CA ASP A 45 0.24 14.00 -16.52
C ASP A 45 -0.04 12.54 -16.88
N GLU A 46 0.31 11.60 -15.99
CA GLU A 46 0.37 10.19 -16.34
C GLU A 46 -0.56 9.27 -15.54
N CYS A 47 -1.15 9.73 -14.44
CA CYS A 47 -2.00 8.86 -13.65
C CYS A 47 -3.29 8.54 -14.39
N SER A 48 -3.57 7.26 -14.54
CA SER A 48 -4.81 6.77 -15.12
C SER A 48 -5.57 5.99 -14.05
N GLU A 49 -6.86 6.27 -13.89
CA GLU A 49 -7.67 5.53 -12.91
C GLU A 49 -7.71 4.04 -13.25
N GLU A 50 -7.76 3.70 -14.52
CA GLU A 50 -7.74 2.30 -14.94
C GLU A 50 -6.43 1.62 -14.56
N ASP A 51 -5.31 2.27 -14.85
CA ASP A 51 -3.99 1.70 -14.53
C ASP A 51 -3.79 1.59 -13.03
N LEU A 52 -4.22 2.60 -12.28
CA LEU A 52 -4.10 2.57 -10.83
C LEU A 52 -4.95 1.46 -10.23
N ARG A 53 -6.17 1.27 -10.73
CA ARG A 53 -7.03 0.18 -10.29
C ARG A 53 -6.38 -1.18 -10.54
N GLU A 54 -5.83 -1.36 -11.75
CA GLU A 54 -5.13 -2.60 -12.09
C GLU A 54 -3.94 -2.85 -11.16
N LYS A 55 -3.19 -1.79 -10.85
CA LYS A 55 -2.06 -1.90 -9.93
C LYS A 55 -2.51 -2.34 -8.55
N LEU A 56 -3.58 -1.73 -8.04
CA LEU A 56 -4.09 -2.10 -6.72
C LEU A 56 -4.65 -3.51 -6.70
N GLN A 57 -5.30 -3.94 -7.78
CA GLN A 57 -5.77 -5.33 -7.91
C GLN A 57 -4.60 -6.30 -7.91
N ALA A 58 -3.52 -5.96 -8.63
CA ALA A 58 -2.33 -6.81 -8.66
C ALA A 58 -1.67 -6.91 -7.27
N GLU A 59 -1.66 -5.82 -6.51
CA GLU A 59 -1.13 -5.83 -5.14
C GLU A 59 -1.94 -6.74 -4.23
N VAL A 60 -3.27 -6.72 -4.34
CA VAL A 60 -4.13 -7.63 -3.57
C VAL A 60 -3.77 -9.08 -3.90
N GLU A 61 -3.62 -9.39 -5.19
CA GLU A 61 -3.27 -10.74 -5.62
C GLU A 61 -1.91 -11.18 -5.10
N GLN A 62 -0.91 -10.29 -5.17
CA GLN A 62 0.43 -10.58 -4.65
C GLN A 62 0.38 -10.87 -3.14
N LYS A 63 -0.38 -10.08 -2.40
CA LYS A 63 -0.50 -10.28 -0.95
C LYS A 63 -1.25 -11.57 -0.63
N ALA A 64 -2.25 -11.92 -1.43
CA ALA A 64 -2.96 -13.19 -1.27
C ALA A 64 -2.02 -14.38 -1.48
N GLN A 65 -1.15 -14.31 -2.50
CA GLN A 65 -0.15 -15.37 -2.74
C GLN A 65 0.83 -15.48 -1.60
N LYS A 66 1.23 -14.35 -1.03
CA LYS A 66 2.13 -14.35 0.12
C LYS A 66 1.50 -15.02 1.34
N VAL A 67 0.21 -14.77 1.57
CA VAL A 67 -0.52 -15.44 2.66
C VAL A 67 -0.46 -16.95 2.47
N LYS A 68 -0.73 -17.43 1.25
CA LYS A 68 -0.66 -18.87 0.96
C LYS A 68 0.73 -19.45 1.23
N ALA A 69 1.77 -18.72 0.81
CA ALA A 69 3.14 -19.15 1.05
C ALA A 69 3.44 -19.26 2.55
N ARG A 70 2.99 -18.28 3.33
CA ARG A 70 3.19 -18.30 4.78
C ARG A 70 2.41 -19.42 5.45
N GLU A 71 1.21 -19.73 4.95
CA GLU A 71 0.44 -20.88 5.45
C GLU A 71 1.18 -22.19 5.26
N LEU A 72 1.80 -22.38 4.08
CA LEU A 72 2.58 -23.58 3.81
C LEU A 72 3.81 -23.67 4.71
N GLU A 73 4.51 -22.54 4.91
CA GLU A 73 5.67 -22.52 5.80
C GLU A 73 5.30 -22.85 7.23
N LEU A 74 4.14 -22.36 7.68
CA LEU A 74 3.65 -22.69 9.03
C LEU A 74 3.35 -24.19 9.14
N ALA A 75 2.69 -24.76 8.13
CA ALA A 75 2.38 -26.19 8.12
C ALA A 75 3.67 -27.02 8.20
N GLU A 76 4.71 -26.63 7.44
CA GLU A 76 6.01 -27.32 7.50
C GLU A 76 6.65 -27.19 8.87
N ALA A 77 6.57 -26.00 9.49
CA ALA A 77 7.12 -25.80 10.83
C ALA A 77 6.40 -26.67 11.86
N GLN A 78 5.09 -26.85 11.70
CA GLN A 78 4.29 -27.70 12.59
C GLN A 78 4.76 -29.16 12.53
N THR A 79 5.15 -29.62 11.36
CA THR A 79 5.67 -31.01 11.23
C THR A 79 7.04 -31.16 11.89
N SER A 80 7.81 -30.07 11.99
CA SER A 80 9.13 -30.12 12.64
C SER A 80 9.04 -30.25 14.16
N GLY A 81 7.91 -29.84 14.74
CA GLY A 81 7.70 -29.88 16.18
C GLY A 81 8.44 -28.80 16.97
N SER A 82 9.16 -27.90 16.30
CA SER A 82 9.89 -26.83 16.97
C SER A 82 8.95 -25.68 17.29
N SER A 83 8.72 -25.44 18.59
CA SER A 83 7.81 -24.36 19.01
C SER A 83 8.31 -22.99 18.60
N ASP A 84 9.64 -22.77 18.59
CA ASP A 84 10.21 -21.50 18.16
C ASP A 84 9.95 -21.23 16.67
N LYS A 85 10.13 -22.25 15.84
CA LYS A 85 9.86 -22.13 14.40
C LYS A 85 8.38 -21.90 14.14
N ILE A 86 7.52 -22.63 14.85
CA ILE A 86 6.06 -22.50 14.71
C ILE A 86 5.63 -21.07 15.04
N GLU A 87 6.12 -20.54 16.16
CA GLU A 87 5.75 -19.19 16.58
C GLU A 87 6.22 -18.14 15.57
N LYS A 88 7.46 -18.28 15.08
CA LYS A 88 8.02 -17.37 14.09
C LYS A 88 7.17 -17.36 12.80
N LYS A 89 6.83 -18.56 12.33
CA LYS A 89 6.03 -18.68 11.09
C LYS A 89 4.61 -18.17 11.28
N ARG A 90 4.05 -18.35 12.48
CA ARG A 90 2.72 -17.81 12.79
C ARG A 90 2.71 -16.29 12.73
N ARG A 91 3.75 -15.65 13.29
CA ARG A 91 3.85 -14.19 13.22
C ARG A 91 3.96 -13.70 11.79
N LYS A 92 4.76 -14.41 10.97
CA LYS A 92 4.89 -14.04 9.55
C LYS A 92 3.57 -14.18 8.79
N LEU A 93 2.80 -15.22 9.12
CA LEU A 93 1.47 -15.40 8.53
C LEU A 93 0.54 -14.25 8.94
N ASP A 94 0.56 -13.88 10.22
CA ASP A 94 -0.28 -12.77 10.71
C ASP A 94 0.07 -11.46 10.00
N GLU A 95 1.36 -11.19 9.81
CA GLU A 95 1.81 -10.01 9.07
C GLU A 95 1.33 -10.04 7.62
N ALA A 96 1.45 -11.19 6.97
CA ALA A 96 1.02 -11.33 5.58
C ALA A 96 -0.49 -11.13 5.45
N GLN A 97 -1.27 -11.66 6.40
CA GLN A 97 -2.72 -11.47 6.41
C GLN A 97 -3.09 -10.00 6.59
N GLN A 98 -2.37 -9.30 7.47
CA GLN A 98 -2.61 -7.88 7.68
C GLN A 98 -2.30 -7.07 6.42
N GLU A 99 -1.20 -7.37 5.75
CA GLU A 99 -0.83 -6.71 4.49
C GLU A 99 -1.89 -6.94 3.42
N TRP A 100 -2.42 -8.15 3.35
CA TRP A 100 -3.47 -8.50 2.40
C TRP A 100 -4.75 -7.71 2.69
N LEU A 101 -5.15 -7.65 3.96
CA LEU A 101 -6.33 -6.86 4.35
C LEU A 101 -6.16 -5.39 4.03
N ASP A 102 -4.96 -4.84 4.28
CA ASP A 102 -4.67 -3.44 3.98
C ASP A 102 -4.76 -3.18 2.47
N ALA A 103 -4.23 -4.09 1.65
CA ALA A 103 -4.30 -3.96 0.19
C ALA A 103 -5.74 -4.01 -0.30
N LYS A 104 -6.55 -4.90 0.26
CA LYS A 104 -7.98 -5.00 -0.08
C LYS A 104 -8.73 -3.73 0.28
N ARG A 105 -8.46 -3.19 1.46
CA ARG A 105 -9.09 -1.95 1.92
C ARG A 105 -8.74 -0.78 1.03
N GLU A 106 -7.48 -0.70 0.61
CA GLU A 106 -7.03 0.36 -0.28
C GLU A 106 -7.73 0.28 -1.63
N LEU A 107 -7.82 -0.92 -2.20
CA LEU A 107 -8.53 -1.12 -3.46
C LEU A 107 -10.00 -0.75 -3.32
N GLU A 108 -10.63 -1.23 -2.26
CA GLU A 108 -12.05 -0.98 -2.01
C GLU A 108 -12.33 0.51 -1.77
N TRP A 109 -11.47 1.18 -1.00
CA TRP A 109 -11.64 2.60 -0.75
C TRP A 109 -11.56 3.42 -2.03
N ASN A 110 -10.59 3.12 -2.89
CA ASN A 110 -10.37 3.91 -4.11
C ASN A 110 -11.32 3.55 -5.24
N TYR A 111 -11.69 2.28 -5.39
CA TYR A 111 -12.46 1.81 -6.55
C TYR A 111 -13.63 0.90 -6.21
N GLY A 112 -13.84 0.63 -4.94
CA GLY A 112 -14.96 -0.19 -4.50
C GLY A 112 -16.26 0.62 -4.49
N GLN A 113 -17.36 -0.09 -4.34
CA GLN A 113 -18.69 0.53 -4.28
C GLN A 113 -19.32 0.35 -2.94
#